data_60c073d11dcfbeb7efda9b555f7cc87a
#
_entry.id   60c073d11dcfbeb7efda9b555f7cc87a
#
_cell.length_a   1.000
_cell.length_b   1.000
_cell.length_c   1.000
_cell.angle_alpha   90.00
_cell.angle_beta   90.00
_cell.angle_gamma   90.00
#
_symmetry.space_group_name_H-M   'P 1'
#
loop_
_entity.id
_entity.type
_entity.pdbx_description
1 polymer ?
#
loop_
_entity_poly.entity_id
_entity_poly.type
_entity_poly.pdbx_seq_one_letter_code
_entity_poly.pdbx_strand_id
1 'polypeptide(L)'
;MKKVLFAVFAVLGSLVLVSQAHAQVIVIANPSVKATEVTKNDLKDVFTGNATSLKDGSRVVPILLKAGTVHEEFLQAYIGKNDTTYRAGWRSLVFSGQGSMPRSLETDAAVVEFVAHNNGAIGYIGKNSPHEGVKVLIVH
;
A
#
# COMPACT_ATOMS: atom_id res chain seq x y z
N MET A 1 38.58 57.42 13.34
CA MET A 1 37.44 56.62 13.89
C MET A 1 37.09 55.54 12.91
N LYS A 2 37.38 54.30 13.26
CA LYS A 2 37.03 53.16 12.42
C LYS A 2 35.62 52.72 12.79
N LYS A 3 34.66 52.86 11.87
CA LYS A 3 33.34 52.28 12.02
C LYS A 3 33.46 50.80 11.66
N VAL A 4 33.28 49.94 12.65
CA VAL A 4 33.18 48.51 12.42
C VAL A 4 31.75 48.24 11.97
N LEU A 5 31.58 47.92 10.70
CA LEU A 5 30.33 47.42 10.17
C LEU A 5 30.21 45.94 10.56
N PHE A 6 29.41 45.65 11.55
CA PHE A 6 28.95 44.26 11.78
C PHE A 6 27.95 43.92 10.70
N ALA A 7 28.40 43.20 9.70
CA ALA A 7 27.50 42.53 8.82
C ALA A 7 26.88 41.35 9.60
N VAL A 8 25.69 41.56 10.10
CA VAL A 8 24.88 40.43 10.62
C VAL A 8 24.47 39.60 9.42
N PHE A 9 25.21 38.57 9.14
CA PHE A 9 24.75 37.50 8.27
C PHE A 9 23.60 36.79 9.01
N ALA A 10 22.38 37.20 8.74
CA ALA A 10 21.22 36.38 9.02
C ALA A 10 21.31 35.20 8.10
N VAL A 11 21.87 34.09 8.59
CA VAL A 11 21.72 32.81 7.98
C VAL A 11 20.24 32.45 8.18
N LEU A 12 19.42 32.82 7.21
CA LEU A 12 18.11 32.22 7.04
C LEU A 12 18.38 30.74 6.75
N GLY A 13 18.43 29.96 7.80
CA GLY A 13 18.33 28.53 7.68
C GLY A 13 16.99 28.26 7.01
N SER A 14 17.03 27.95 5.70
CA SER A 14 15.89 27.37 5.03
C SER A 14 15.56 26.10 5.77
N LEU A 15 14.53 26.15 6.62
CA LEU A 15 13.89 24.96 7.14
C LEU A 15 13.29 24.27 5.91
N VAL A 16 14.04 23.34 5.34
CA VAL A 16 13.48 22.40 4.39
C VAL A 16 12.56 21.52 5.25
N LEU A 17 11.28 21.88 5.27
CA LEU A 17 10.24 20.98 5.71
C LEU A 17 10.26 19.83 4.72
N VAL A 18 11.05 18.80 5.04
CA VAL A 18 10.89 17.51 4.40
C VAL A 18 9.53 17.02 4.85
N SER A 19 8.52 17.32 4.05
CA SER A 19 7.23 16.67 4.15
C SER A 19 7.50 15.18 4.00
N GLN A 20 7.48 14.45 5.11
CA GLN A 20 7.44 13.01 5.05
C GLN A 20 6.17 12.68 4.29
N ALA A 21 6.32 12.24 3.05
CA ALA A 21 5.22 11.73 2.27
C ALA A 21 4.68 10.51 3.02
N HIS A 22 3.67 10.71 3.85
CA HIS A 22 2.86 9.61 4.34
C HIS A 22 2.29 8.92 3.11
N ALA A 23 2.36 7.60 3.07
CA ALA A 23 1.81 6.81 1.99
C ALA A 23 0.38 7.30 1.71
N GLN A 24 0.15 7.85 0.52
CA GLN A 24 -1.15 8.33 0.05
C GLN A 24 -2.00 7.17 -0.43
N VAL A 25 -1.95 6.06 0.31
CA VAL A 25 -2.53 4.78 -0.04
C VAL A 25 -3.48 4.33 1.06
N ILE A 26 -4.65 3.86 0.67
CA ILE A 26 -5.59 3.18 1.56
C ILE A 26 -5.74 1.72 1.13
N VAL A 27 -6.00 0.86 2.10
CA VAL A 27 -6.31 -0.55 1.89
C VAL A 27 -7.81 -0.71 1.92
N ILE A 28 -8.34 -1.38 0.90
CA ILE A 28 -9.77 -1.61 0.74
C ILE A 28 -10.07 -3.10 0.73
N ALA A 29 -11.27 -3.45 1.16
CA ALA A 29 -11.74 -4.84 1.18
C ALA A 29 -13.20 -4.93 0.74
N ASN A 30 -13.56 -6.09 0.21
CA ASN A 30 -14.96 -6.41 -0.01
C ASN A 30 -15.73 -6.39 1.32
N PRO A 31 -16.98 -5.92 1.35
CA PRO A 31 -17.80 -5.92 2.56
C PRO A 31 -17.95 -7.29 3.25
N SER A 32 -17.73 -8.40 2.54
CA SER A 32 -17.73 -9.75 3.11
C SER A 32 -16.57 -10.01 4.08
N VAL A 33 -15.49 -9.24 4.00
CA VAL A 33 -14.39 -9.32 4.94
C VAL A 33 -14.83 -8.70 6.27
N LYS A 34 -14.80 -9.48 7.35
CA LYS A 34 -15.30 -9.04 8.65
C LYS A 34 -14.39 -8.04 9.35
N ALA A 35 -13.07 -8.11 9.11
CA ALA A 35 -12.11 -7.23 9.72
C ALA A 35 -12.38 -5.76 9.37
N THR A 36 -12.19 -4.87 10.33
CA THR A 36 -12.20 -3.42 10.16
C THR A 36 -10.80 -2.83 10.21
N GLU A 37 -9.87 -3.57 10.78
CA GLU A 37 -8.47 -3.19 10.93
C GLU A 37 -7.57 -4.41 10.74
N VAL A 38 -6.35 -4.15 10.30
CA VAL A 38 -5.31 -5.16 10.11
C VAL A 38 -3.96 -4.61 10.57
N THR A 39 -3.09 -5.50 11.01
CA THR A 39 -1.71 -5.10 11.27
C THR A 39 -0.90 -5.06 9.96
N LYS A 40 0.20 -4.29 9.98
CA LYS A 40 1.14 -4.28 8.84
C LYS A 40 1.68 -5.67 8.54
N ASN A 41 1.93 -6.49 9.57
CA ASN A 41 2.42 -7.85 9.40
C ASN A 41 1.38 -8.75 8.73
N ASP A 42 0.12 -8.68 9.13
CA ASP A 42 -0.96 -9.45 8.50
C ASP A 42 -1.15 -9.06 7.04
N LEU A 43 -1.10 -7.76 6.76
CA LEU A 43 -1.18 -7.24 5.41
C LEU A 43 -0.01 -7.74 4.54
N LYS A 44 1.19 -7.67 5.06
CA LYS A 44 2.40 -8.19 4.39
C LYS A 44 2.28 -9.68 4.11
N ASP A 45 1.84 -10.47 5.07
CA ASP A 45 1.69 -11.91 4.91
C ASP A 45 0.68 -12.26 3.80
N VAL A 46 -0.45 -11.58 3.77
CA VAL A 46 -1.45 -11.77 2.71
C VAL A 46 -0.90 -11.39 1.34
N PHE A 47 -0.28 -10.22 1.23
CA PHE A 47 0.21 -9.72 -0.07
C PHE A 47 1.51 -10.39 -0.54
N THR A 48 2.17 -11.15 0.29
CA THR A 48 3.35 -11.95 -0.08
C THR A 48 3.07 -13.44 -0.23
N GLY A 49 1.84 -13.86 -0.01
CA GLY A 49 1.43 -15.26 -0.14
C GLY A 49 1.74 -16.12 1.08
N ASN A 50 2.21 -15.53 2.18
CA ASN A 50 2.47 -16.26 3.42
C ASN A 50 1.21 -16.59 4.21
N ALA A 51 0.12 -15.88 3.94
CA ALA A 51 -1.19 -16.14 4.52
C ALA A 51 -2.30 -15.97 3.49
N THR A 52 -3.36 -16.74 3.62
CA THR A 52 -4.57 -16.66 2.80
C THR A 52 -5.79 -16.19 3.59
N SER A 53 -5.59 -15.93 4.87
CA SER A 53 -6.62 -15.46 5.79
C SER A 53 -6.07 -14.39 6.72
N LEU A 54 -6.96 -13.55 7.21
CA LEU A 54 -6.67 -12.62 8.29
C LEU A 54 -6.80 -13.33 9.65
N LYS A 55 -6.39 -12.67 10.75
CA LYS A 55 -6.43 -13.24 12.10
C LYS A 55 -7.83 -13.63 12.56
N ASP A 56 -8.87 -12.94 12.06
CA ASP A 56 -10.26 -13.24 12.35
C ASP A 56 -10.80 -14.47 11.59
N GLY A 57 -9.96 -15.12 10.77
CA GLY A 57 -10.34 -16.26 9.94
C GLY A 57 -10.94 -15.89 8.58
N SER A 58 -11.12 -14.61 8.29
CA SER A 58 -11.62 -14.19 6.97
C SER A 58 -10.63 -14.57 5.87
N ARG A 59 -11.08 -15.37 4.91
CA ARG A 59 -10.29 -15.66 3.72
C ARG A 59 -10.24 -14.41 2.83
N VAL A 60 -9.05 -14.09 2.36
CA VAL A 60 -8.83 -12.90 1.54
C VAL A 60 -8.05 -13.26 0.27
N VAL A 61 -8.35 -12.51 -0.78
CA VAL A 61 -7.70 -12.63 -2.08
C VAL A 61 -7.07 -11.28 -2.41
N PRO A 62 -5.73 -11.17 -2.42
CA PRO A 62 -5.07 -9.92 -2.71
C PRO A 62 -5.20 -9.54 -4.19
N ILE A 63 -5.46 -8.26 -4.44
CA ILE A 63 -5.54 -7.65 -5.76
C ILE A 63 -4.49 -6.56 -5.84
N LEU A 64 -3.72 -6.54 -6.90
CA LEU A 64 -2.63 -5.61 -7.11
C LEU A 64 -2.98 -4.54 -8.16
N LEU A 65 -2.38 -3.38 -8.01
CA LEU A 65 -2.18 -2.47 -9.15
C LEU A 65 -0.99 -2.97 -9.97
N LYS A 66 -1.09 -2.83 -11.28
CA LYS A 66 -0.07 -3.31 -12.20
C LYS A 66 1.23 -2.51 -12.11
N ALA A 67 1.11 -1.20 -11.93
CA ALA A 67 2.23 -0.26 -11.84
C ALA A 67 1.77 1.08 -11.27
N GLY A 68 2.69 2.03 -11.17
CA GLY A 68 2.43 3.42 -10.83
C GLY A 68 2.81 3.78 -9.42
N THR A 69 2.65 5.07 -9.11
CA THR A 69 3.09 5.66 -7.82
C THR A 69 2.37 5.03 -6.63
N VAL A 70 1.07 4.80 -6.73
CA VAL A 70 0.28 4.18 -5.65
C VAL A 70 0.78 2.76 -5.36
N HIS A 71 1.06 1.99 -6.40
CA HIS A 71 1.62 0.64 -6.27
C HIS A 71 3.00 0.66 -5.59
N GLU A 72 3.88 1.55 -6.04
CA GLU A 72 5.22 1.69 -5.46
C GLU A 72 5.17 2.13 -4.01
N GLU A 73 4.32 3.09 -3.67
CA GLU A 73 4.12 3.55 -2.29
C GLU A 73 3.58 2.43 -1.39
N PHE A 74 2.63 1.65 -1.88
CA PHE A 74 2.11 0.49 -1.16
C PHE A 74 3.22 -0.52 -0.86
N LEU A 75 4.00 -0.88 -1.85
CA LEU A 75 5.09 -1.84 -1.68
C LEU A 75 6.13 -1.32 -0.68
N GLN A 76 6.49 -0.05 -0.78
CA GLN A 76 7.48 0.54 0.12
C GLN A 76 6.96 0.64 1.56
N ALA A 77 5.71 1.05 1.74
CA ALA A 77 5.14 1.26 3.06
C ALA A 77 4.85 -0.05 3.81
N TYR A 78 4.37 -1.08 3.11
CA TYR A 78 3.83 -2.28 3.74
C TYR A 78 4.61 -3.57 3.42
N ILE A 79 5.29 -3.64 2.31
CA ILE A 79 5.99 -4.86 1.87
C ILE A 79 7.50 -4.73 2.07
N GLY A 80 8.06 -3.54 1.88
CA GLY A 80 9.48 -3.27 2.02
C GLY A 80 10.32 -3.80 0.86
N LYS A 81 9.73 -3.94 -0.32
CA LYS A 81 10.39 -4.42 -1.54
C LYS A 81 10.00 -3.57 -2.73
N ASN A 82 10.86 -3.48 -3.74
CA ASN A 82 10.47 -2.92 -5.03
C ASN A 82 9.63 -3.94 -5.83
N ASP A 83 9.01 -3.48 -6.89
CA ASP A 83 8.12 -4.29 -7.72
C ASP A 83 8.82 -5.53 -8.30
N THR A 84 10.03 -5.37 -8.81
CA THR A 84 10.80 -6.48 -9.41
C THR A 84 11.06 -7.60 -8.39
N THR A 85 11.53 -7.28 -7.21
CA THR A 85 11.80 -8.24 -6.14
C THR A 85 10.50 -8.84 -5.61
N TYR A 86 9.46 -8.04 -5.45
CA TYR A 86 8.14 -8.48 -5.02
C TYR A 86 7.54 -9.51 -5.96
N ARG A 87 7.52 -9.22 -7.25
CA ARG A 87 6.99 -10.15 -8.27
C ARG A 87 7.84 -11.40 -8.43
N ALA A 88 9.16 -11.29 -8.25
CA ALA A 88 10.03 -12.45 -8.22
C ALA A 88 9.70 -13.41 -7.08
N GLY A 89 9.36 -12.89 -5.91
CA GLY A 89 8.88 -13.70 -4.78
C GLY A 89 7.61 -14.49 -5.11
N TRP A 90 6.64 -13.85 -5.75
CA TRP A 90 5.42 -14.53 -6.21
C TRP A 90 5.70 -15.59 -7.26
N ARG A 91 6.54 -15.29 -8.25
CA ARG A 91 6.93 -16.28 -9.27
C ARG A 91 7.56 -17.52 -8.63
N SER A 92 8.37 -17.33 -7.61
CA SER A 92 8.97 -18.45 -6.85
C SER A 92 7.91 -19.31 -6.17
N LEU A 93 6.90 -18.70 -5.54
CA LEU A 93 5.77 -19.41 -4.92
C LEU A 93 4.95 -20.18 -5.94
N VAL A 94 4.63 -19.55 -7.06
CA VAL A 94 3.87 -20.19 -8.16
C VAL A 94 4.65 -21.36 -8.74
N PHE A 95 5.95 -21.18 -8.95
CA PHE A 95 6.82 -22.23 -9.49
C PHE A 95 6.94 -23.45 -8.56
N SER A 96 6.93 -23.23 -7.26
CA SER A 96 6.95 -24.32 -6.26
C SER A 96 5.56 -24.93 -5.99
N GLY A 97 4.51 -24.46 -6.65
CA GLY A 97 3.14 -24.94 -6.47
C GLY A 97 2.46 -24.46 -5.18
N GLN A 98 3.03 -23.47 -4.49
CA GLN A 98 2.52 -22.99 -3.19
C GLN A 98 1.51 -21.85 -3.29
N GLY A 99 1.24 -21.32 -4.47
CA GLY A 99 0.31 -20.22 -4.64
C GLY A 99 0.04 -19.89 -6.09
N SER A 100 -0.90 -18.97 -6.29
CA SER A 100 -1.24 -18.40 -7.58
C SER A 100 -0.93 -16.93 -7.58
N MET A 101 -0.43 -16.40 -8.70
CA MET A 101 -0.12 -15.00 -8.86
C MET A 101 -1.38 -14.15 -8.61
N PRO A 102 -1.34 -13.14 -7.76
CA PRO A 102 -2.45 -12.22 -7.59
C PRO A 102 -2.79 -11.51 -8.90
N ARG A 103 -4.07 -11.24 -9.08
CA ARG A 103 -4.53 -10.45 -10.22
C ARG A 103 -4.03 -9.01 -10.11
N SER A 104 -3.51 -8.48 -11.20
CA SER A 104 -3.09 -7.08 -11.31
C SER A 104 -4.03 -6.31 -12.23
N LEU A 105 -4.46 -5.13 -11.79
CA LEU A 105 -5.38 -4.26 -12.52
C LEU A 105 -4.70 -2.93 -12.85
N GLU A 106 -5.19 -2.27 -13.89
CA GLU A 106 -4.54 -1.09 -14.47
C GLU A 106 -4.79 0.20 -13.68
N THR A 107 -5.96 0.33 -13.03
CA THR A 107 -6.40 1.58 -12.42
C THR A 107 -7.01 1.37 -11.04
N ASP A 108 -7.01 2.41 -10.23
CA ASP A 108 -7.71 2.42 -8.94
C ASP A 108 -9.19 2.11 -9.10
N ALA A 109 -9.85 2.67 -10.11
CA ALA A 109 -11.26 2.39 -10.38
C ALA A 109 -11.52 0.92 -10.69
N ALA A 110 -10.63 0.26 -11.43
CA ALA A 110 -10.75 -1.16 -11.70
C ALA A 110 -10.54 -2.01 -10.43
N VAL A 111 -9.64 -1.61 -9.55
CA VAL A 111 -9.44 -2.26 -8.25
C VAL A 111 -10.69 -2.12 -7.38
N VAL A 112 -11.25 -0.93 -7.27
CA VAL A 112 -12.49 -0.69 -6.50
C VAL A 112 -13.63 -1.54 -7.02
N GLU A 113 -13.84 -1.56 -8.33
CA GLU A 113 -14.90 -2.37 -8.94
C GLU A 113 -14.73 -3.86 -8.67
N PHE A 114 -13.53 -4.36 -8.85
CA PHE A 114 -13.22 -5.77 -8.59
C PHE A 114 -13.43 -6.12 -7.12
N VAL A 115 -12.90 -5.32 -6.21
CA VAL A 115 -13.04 -5.56 -4.76
C VAL A 115 -14.49 -5.48 -4.33
N ALA A 116 -15.28 -4.55 -4.86
CA ALA A 116 -16.69 -4.41 -4.54
C ALA A 116 -17.52 -5.65 -4.93
N HIS A 117 -17.17 -6.33 -6.02
CA HIS A 117 -17.97 -7.42 -6.60
C HIS A 117 -17.41 -8.81 -6.34
N ASN A 118 -16.31 -8.95 -5.63
CA ASN A 118 -15.70 -10.25 -5.36
C ASN A 118 -15.52 -10.46 -3.85
N ASN A 119 -16.17 -11.48 -3.32
CA ASN A 119 -16.08 -11.83 -1.91
C ASN A 119 -14.63 -12.10 -1.51
N GLY A 120 -14.22 -11.57 -0.36
CA GLY A 120 -12.88 -11.76 0.18
C GLY A 120 -11.79 -10.94 -0.50
N ALA A 121 -12.09 -10.19 -1.55
CA ALA A 121 -11.08 -9.38 -2.22
C ALA A 121 -10.54 -8.27 -1.31
N ILE A 122 -9.23 -8.09 -1.31
CA ILE A 122 -8.50 -7.04 -0.61
C ILE A 122 -7.53 -6.39 -1.58
N GLY A 123 -7.48 -5.07 -1.60
CA GLY A 123 -6.62 -4.32 -2.51
C GLY A 123 -6.19 -3.01 -1.89
N TYR A 124 -5.57 -2.19 -2.71
CA TYR A 124 -5.12 -0.85 -2.31
C TYR A 124 -5.30 0.13 -3.47
N ILE A 125 -5.58 1.36 -3.13
CA ILE A 125 -5.79 2.46 -4.06
C ILE A 125 -5.22 3.75 -3.48
N GLY A 126 -5.16 4.79 -4.29
CA GLY A 126 -4.83 6.14 -3.81
C GLY A 126 -5.89 6.65 -2.84
N LYS A 127 -5.45 7.33 -1.80
CA LYS A 127 -6.31 7.86 -0.74
C LYS A 127 -7.47 8.72 -1.25
N ASN A 128 -7.25 9.46 -2.32
CA ASN A 128 -8.22 10.39 -2.87
C ASN A 128 -9.08 9.79 -4.00
N SER A 129 -8.86 8.52 -4.34
CA SER A 129 -9.67 7.84 -5.35
C SER A 129 -11.06 7.52 -4.83
N PRO A 130 -12.12 7.64 -5.65
CA PRO A 130 -13.45 7.18 -5.28
C PRO A 130 -13.44 5.70 -4.91
N HIS A 131 -14.13 5.33 -3.83
CA HIS A 131 -14.12 3.96 -3.30
C HIS A 131 -15.48 3.52 -2.74
N GLU A 132 -16.53 3.81 -3.46
CA GLU A 132 -17.87 3.35 -3.10
C GLU A 132 -18.01 1.83 -3.23
N GLY A 133 -18.79 1.23 -2.34
CA GLY A 133 -19.08 -0.22 -2.36
C GLY A 133 -18.01 -1.10 -1.76
N VAL A 134 -16.94 -0.53 -1.23
CA VAL A 134 -15.87 -1.22 -0.52
C VAL A 134 -15.71 -0.64 0.88
N LYS A 135 -15.09 -1.40 1.77
CA LYS A 135 -14.72 -0.90 3.08
C LYS A 135 -13.23 -0.56 3.13
N VAL A 136 -12.89 0.47 3.87
CA VAL A 136 -11.50 0.85 4.13
C VAL A 136 -11.04 0.16 5.41
N LEU A 137 -9.91 -0.53 5.33
CA LEU A 137 -9.30 -1.16 6.50
C LEU A 137 -8.29 -0.19 7.13
N ILE A 138 -8.34 -0.08 8.45
CA ILE A 138 -7.34 0.64 9.22
C ILE A 138 -6.12 -0.26 9.36
N VAL A 139 -4.95 0.25 8.97
CA VAL A 139 -3.67 -0.48 9.08
C VAL A 139 -2.87 0.09 10.24
N HIS A 140 -2.43 -0.75 11.14
CA HIS A 140 -1.66 -0.35 12.33
C HIS A 140 -0.50 -1.30 12.68
#